data_177a1b2769f41f91912517f482ba6700
#
_entry.id   177a1b2769f41f91912517f482ba6700
#
_cell.length_a   1.000
_cell.length_b   1.000
_cell.length_c   1.000
_cell.angle_alpha   90.00
_cell.angle_beta   90.00
_cell.angle_gamma   90.00
#
_symmetry.space_group_name_H-M   'P 1'
#
loop_
_entity.id
_entity.type
_entity.pdbx_description
1 polymer ?
#
loop_
_entity_poly.entity_id
_entity_poly.type
_entity_poly.pdbx_seq_one_letter_code
_entity_poly.pdbx_strand_id
1 'polypeptide(L)'
;MEIENHKEEVPFAHYEVLFRALNPQEVLSRLPDTQWDGAEFTLRLLGREFAIAHPGYAIRALDGGAVPPLPTQTFLLRYLLEGKNIKWNGQWKTFREMPWGEMYIQPYTGRVLTRAAFTFGTRVAAFCKASEKMGAVKLPHGDAGYQFELVPSYRMQILVWEGDDEFPPNAQVLYSDNFETGFAPEDRVVAGDILISTIKANF
;
A
#
# COMPACT_ATOMS: atom_id res chain seq x y z
N MET A 1 20.06 3.52 -20.74
CA MET A 1 19.94 3.74 -19.27
C MET A 1 20.59 2.54 -18.63
N GLU A 2 21.65 2.74 -17.88
CA GLU A 2 22.30 1.65 -17.14
C GLU A 2 21.41 1.29 -15.95
N ILE A 3 21.06 0.01 -15.78
CA ILE A 3 20.16 -0.45 -14.71
C ILE A 3 21.00 -0.62 -13.44
N GLU A 4 20.81 0.27 -12.48
CA GLU A 4 21.53 0.23 -11.19
C GLU A 4 20.87 -0.71 -10.17
N ASN A 5 19.55 -0.87 -10.23
CA ASN A 5 18.79 -1.70 -9.29
C ASN A 5 17.85 -2.65 -10.02
N HIS A 6 18.35 -3.83 -10.40
CA HIS A 6 17.57 -4.84 -11.11
C HIS A 6 16.28 -5.29 -10.40
N LYS A 7 16.21 -5.18 -9.07
CA LYS A 7 15.03 -5.62 -8.31
C LYS A 7 13.86 -4.65 -8.41
N GLU A 8 14.13 -3.38 -8.65
CA GLU A 8 13.10 -2.34 -8.72
C GLU A 8 12.90 -1.81 -10.13
N GLU A 9 13.99 -1.56 -10.86
CA GLU A 9 13.93 -0.95 -12.19
C GLU A 9 13.40 -1.90 -13.27
N VAL A 10 13.76 -3.18 -13.21
CA VAL A 10 13.28 -4.17 -14.20
C VAL A 10 11.76 -4.36 -14.14
N PRO A 11 11.14 -4.60 -12.95
CA PRO A 11 9.69 -4.66 -12.85
C PRO A 11 9.02 -3.35 -13.26
N PHE A 12 9.56 -2.21 -12.84
CA PHE A 12 9.02 -0.90 -13.20
C PHE A 12 9.00 -0.70 -14.73
N ALA A 13 10.12 -0.92 -15.41
CA ALA A 13 10.22 -0.78 -16.87
C ALA A 13 9.24 -1.71 -17.60
N HIS A 14 9.05 -2.94 -17.11
CA HIS A 14 8.07 -3.87 -17.66
C HIS A 14 6.64 -3.30 -17.60
N TYR A 15 6.20 -2.84 -16.43
CA TYR A 15 4.86 -2.29 -16.27
C TYR A 15 4.67 -0.93 -16.93
N GLU A 16 5.72 -0.12 -17.04
CA GLU A 16 5.68 1.13 -17.81
C GLU A 16 5.38 0.88 -19.30
N VAL A 17 5.97 -0.16 -19.89
CA VAL A 17 5.67 -0.55 -21.29
C VAL A 17 4.19 -0.94 -21.46
N LEU A 18 3.66 -1.74 -20.54
CA LEU A 18 2.25 -2.13 -20.56
C LEU A 18 1.32 -0.92 -20.35
N PHE A 19 1.69 -0.02 -19.45
CA PHE A 19 0.94 1.20 -19.16
C PHE A 19 0.80 2.11 -20.39
N ARG A 20 1.83 2.22 -21.24
CA ARG A 20 1.77 3.02 -22.48
C ARG A 20 0.67 2.56 -23.46
N ALA A 21 0.35 1.27 -23.44
CA ALA A 21 -0.69 0.67 -24.29
C ALA A 21 -2.08 0.64 -23.64
N LEU A 22 -2.21 1.13 -22.41
CA LEU A 22 -3.42 1.08 -21.62
C LEU A 22 -4.53 1.96 -22.21
N ASN A 23 -5.76 1.44 -22.27
CA ASN A 23 -6.93 2.23 -22.65
C ASN A 23 -7.52 2.93 -21.41
N PRO A 24 -7.50 4.27 -21.34
CA PRO A 24 -8.04 5.00 -20.19
C PRO A 24 -9.50 4.67 -19.86
N GLN A 25 -10.35 4.39 -20.85
CA GLN A 25 -11.75 4.07 -20.60
C GLN A 25 -11.93 2.72 -19.90
N GLU A 26 -11.05 1.76 -20.16
CA GLU A 26 -11.04 0.48 -19.45
C GLU A 26 -10.64 0.63 -18.00
N VAL A 27 -9.70 1.55 -17.70
CA VAL A 27 -9.32 1.88 -16.31
C VAL A 27 -10.52 2.45 -15.56
N LEU A 28 -11.17 3.48 -16.13
CA LEU A 28 -12.31 4.15 -15.48
C LEU A 28 -13.48 3.19 -15.25
N SER A 29 -13.70 2.22 -16.15
CA SER A 29 -14.75 1.21 -15.96
C SER A 29 -14.47 0.27 -14.79
N ARG A 30 -13.20 -0.04 -14.50
CA ARG A 30 -12.76 -0.92 -13.41
C ARG A 30 -12.50 -0.19 -12.10
N LEU A 31 -12.05 1.05 -12.18
CA LEU A 31 -11.62 1.90 -11.06
C LEU A 31 -12.38 3.24 -11.10
N PRO A 32 -13.66 3.26 -10.71
CA PRO A 32 -14.52 4.44 -10.83
C PRO A 32 -14.06 5.63 -9.94
N ASP A 33 -13.23 5.38 -8.93
CA ASP A 33 -12.65 6.41 -8.06
C ASP A 33 -11.37 7.04 -8.66
N THR A 34 -10.90 6.55 -9.82
CA THR A 34 -9.79 7.14 -10.57
C THR A 34 -10.35 8.20 -11.52
N GLN A 35 -9.72 9.37 -11.57
CA GLN A 35 -10.10 10.44 -12.50
C GLN A 35 -9.19 10.41 -13.73
N TRP A 36 -9.71 10.90 -14.85
CA TRP A 36 -8.97 11.05 -16.11
C TRP A 36 -9.37 12.37 -16.77
N ASP A 37 -8.40 13.23 -17.06
CA ASP A 37 -8.63 14.55 -17.66
C ASP A 37 -8.32 14.63 -19.17
N GLY A 38 -7.95 13.53 -19.78
CA GLY A 38 -7.52 13.40 -21.17
C GLY A 38 -6.01 13.28 -21.34
N ALA A 39 -5.23 13.48 -20.29
CA ALA A 39 -3.76 13.42 -20.29
C ALA A 39 -3.18 12.74 -19.06
N GLU A 40 -3.82 12.85 -17.91
CA GLU A 40 -3.32 12.28 -16.63
C GLU A 40 -4.41 11.52 -15.89
N PHE A 41 -4.02 10.40 -15.27
CA PHE A 41 -4.82 9.73 -14.26
C PHE A 41 -4.56 10.36 -12.90
N THR A 42 -5.63 10.70 -12.16
CA THR A 42 -5.53 11.07 -10.74
C THR A 42 -6.07 9.94 -9.89
N LEU A 43 -5.26 9.50 -8.95
CA LEU A 43 -5.61 8.43 -8.01
C LEU A 43 -5.07 8.72 -6.61
N ARG A 44 -5.73 8.12 -5.61
CA ARG A 44 -5.40 8.31 -4.20
C ARG A 44 -4.70 7.09 -3.62
N LEU A 45 -3.61 7.33 -2.89
CA LEU A 45 -2.87 6.32 -2.12
C LEU A 45 -2.61 6.86 -0.71
N LEU A 46 -3.09 6.17 0.31
CA LEU A 46 -2.96 6.55 1.74
C LEU A 46 -3.30 8.03 1.99
N GLY A 47 -4.43 8.48 1.44
CA GLY A 47 -4.94 9.85 1.59
C GLY A 47 -4.27 10.90 0.71
N ARG A 48 -3.16 10.62 0.03
CA ARG A 48 -2.50 11.53 -0.90
C ARG A 48 -2.94 11.28 -2.34
N GLU A 49 -3.07 12.33 -3.12
CA GLU A 49 -3.42 12.25 -4.54
C GLU A 49 -2.19 12.40 -5.43
N PHE A 50 -2.13 11.56 -6.46
CA PHE A 50 -1.05 11.54 -7.45
C PHE A 50 -1.63 11.64 -8.85
N ALA A 51 -1.05 12.51 -9.67
CA ALA A 51 -1.31 12.55 -11.10
C ALA A 51 -0.23 11.76 -11.84
N ILE A 52 -0.67 10.89 -12.76
CA ILE A 52 0.19 10.02 -13.58
C ILE A 52 -0.12 10.29 -15.04
N ALA A 53 0.84 10.88 -15.76
CA ALA A 53 0.71 11.18 -17.17
C ALA A 53 0.67 9.90 -18.01
N HIS A 54 -0.15 9.90 -19.06
CA HIS A 54 -0.32 8.79 -20.01
C HIS A 54 -0.38 9.36 -21.46
N PRO A 55 0.25 8.70 -22.45
CA PRO A 55 0.93 7.40 -22.40
C PRO A 55 2.37 7.46 -21.88
N GLY A 56 2.99 8.63 -21.80
CA GLY A 56 4.31 8.81 -21.24
C GLY A 56 4.26 8.89 -19.72
N TYR A 57 4.82 7.89 -19.03
CA TYR A 57 4.80 7.86 -17.58
C TYR A 57 5.56 9.05 -16.97
N ALA A 58 4.88 9.85 -16.19
CA ALA A 58 5.45 10.81 -15.26
C ALA A 58 4.49 10.95 -14.08
N ILE A 59 5.01 10.87 -12.86
CA ILE A 59 4.20 10.96 -11.64
C ILE A 59 4.51 12.25 -10.88
N ARG A 60 3.48 12.89 -10.34
CA ARG A 60 3.59 14.02 -9.42
C ARG A 60 2.59 13.90 -8.29
N ALA A 61 2.97 14.36 -7.11
CA ALA A 61 2.05 14.49 -5.99
C ALA A 61 1.27 15.81 -6.12
N LEU A 62 -0.06 15.76 -5.96
CA LEU A 62 -0.90 16.95 -6.10
C LEU A 62 -0.78 17.94 -4.92
N ASP A 63 -0.28 17.45 -3.78
CA ASP A 63 0.04 18.26 -2.60
C ASP A 63 1.40 18.99 -2.69
N GLY A 64 2.11 18.87 -3.82
CA GLY A 64 3.45 19.44 -4.03
C GLY A 64 4.57 18.72 -3.25
N GLY A 65 4.27 17.62 -2.57
CA GLY A 65 5.24 16.82 -1.85
C GLY A 65 6.07 15.91 -2.76
N ALA A 66 6.97 15.13 -2.15
CA ALA A 66 7.82 14.18 -2.87
C ALA A 66 6.99 13.11 -3.57
N VAL A 67 7.45 12.69 -4.74
CA VAL A 67 6.93 11.51 -5.44
C VAL A 67 7.28 10.23 -4.66
N PRO A 68 6.46 9.17 -4.74
CA PRO A 68 6.74 7.93 -4.04
C PRO A 68 7.95 7.21 -4.63
N PRO A 69 8.63 6.35 -3.84
CA PRO A 69 9.76 5.55 -4.32
C PRO A 69 9.30 4.54 -5.39
N LEU A 70 10.26 4.06 -6.19
CA LEU A 70 10.00 3.24 -7.37
C LEU A 70 9.12 2.00 -7.11
N PRO A 71 9.28 1.24 -6.01
CA PRO A 71 8.37 0.12 -5.71
C PRO A 71 6.91 0.54 -5.56
N THR A 72 6.66 1.71 -4.97
CA THR A 72 5.32 2.28 -4.85
C THR A 72 4.78 2.74 -6.21
N GLN A 73 5.63 3.31 -7.06
CA GLN A 73 5.25 3.67 -8.44
C GLN A 73 4.88 2.42 -9.23
N THR A 74 5.63 1.34 -9.11
CA THR A 74 5.31 0.04 -9.71
C THR A 74 3.97 -0.50 -9.24
N PHE A 75 3.68 -0.39 -7.93
CA PHE A 75 2.38 -0.77 -7.38
C PHE A 75 1.23 0.05 -7.99
N LEU A 76 1.40 1.36 -8.15
CA LEU A 76 0.40 2.23 -8.77
C LEU A 76 0.17 1.89 -10.25
N LEU A 77 1.25 1.59 -11.01
CA LEU A 77 1.13 1.11 -12.39
C LEU A 77 0.34 -0.20 -12.47
N ARG A 78 0.66 -1.18 -11.62
CA ARG A 78 -0.08 -2.44 -11.54
C ARG A 78 -1.54 -2.23 -11.15
N TYR A 79 -1.81 -1.33 -10.21
CA TYR A 79 -3.18 -0.98 -9.83
C TYR A 79 -3.97 -0.40 -11.01
N LEU A 80 -3.37 0.49 -11.82
CA LEU A 80 -4.00 1.01 -13.04
C LEU A 80 -4.20 -0.08 -14.11
N LEU A 81 -3.27 -1.02 -14.24
CA LEU A 81 -3.31 -2.10 -15.23
C LEU A 81 -4.30 -3.21 -14.87
N GLU A 82 -4.31 -3.66 -13.62
CA GLU A 82 -4.94 -4.91 -13.18
C GLU A 82 -5.96 -4.71 -12.06
N GLY A 83 -5.95 -3.54 -11.39
CA GLY A 83 -6.78 -3.25 -10.23
C GLY A 83 -8.27 -3.40 -10.52
N LYS A 84 -9.03 -3.75 -9.50
CA LYS A 84 -10.48 -3.96 -9.55
C LYS A 84 -11.13 -3.24 -8.37
N ASN A 85 -12.27 -2.62 -8.61
CA ASN A 85 -13.09 -2.09 -7.53
C ASN A 85 -13.97 -3.21 -6.96
N ILE A 86 -13.49 -3.88 -5.92
CA ILE A 86 -14.21 -4.96 -5.23
C ILE A 86 -14.80 -4.39 -3.95
N LYS A 87 -16.11 -4.58 -3.78
CA LYS A 87 -16.79 -4.14 -2.56
C LYS A 87 -16.27 -4.91 -1.34
N TRP A 88 -15.93 -4.17 -0.29
CA TRP A 88 -15.63 -4.75 1.01
C TRP A 88 -16.91 -5.25 1.71
N ASN A 89 -16.88 -6.47 2.25
CA ASN A 89 -18.03 -7.10 2.93
C ASN A 89 -17.99 -6.91 4.45
N GLY A 90 -17.04 -6.12 4.96
CA GLY A 90 -16.94 -5.82 6.39
C GLY A 90 -16.05 -6.79 7.17
N GLN A 91 -15.41 -7.75 6.52
CA GLN A 91 -14.52 -8.72 7.16
C GLN A 91 -13.06 -8.29 7.07
N TRP A 92 -12.29 -8.70 8.08
CA TRP A 92 -10.85 -8.51 8.15
C TRP A 92 -10.14 -9.85 8.04
N LYS A 93 -9.08 -9.90 7.25
CA LYS A 93 -8.26 -11.10 7.04
C LYS A 93 -6.79 -10.81 7.31
N THR A 94 -6.11 -11.79 7.91
CA THR A 94 -4.66 -11.81 7.92
C THR A 94 -4.14 -12.17 6.53
N PHE A 95 -2.87 -11.85 6.26
CA PHE A 95 -2.24 -12.25 5.01
C PHE A 95 -2.30 -13.77 4.77
N ARG A 96 -2.15 -14.57 5.83
CA ARG A 96 -2.16 -16.04 5.79
C ARG A 96 -3.50 -16.61 5.33
N GLU A 97 -4.61 -15.99 5.72
CA GLU A 97 -5.97 -16.45 5.39
C GLU A 97 -6.36 -16.19 3.93
N MET A 98 -5.62 -15.34 3.22
CA MET A 98 -5.87 -15.03 1.82
C MET A 98 -5.24 -16.10 0.90
N PRO A 99 -5.76 -16.30 -0.35
CA PRO A 99 -5.18 -17.21 -1.32
C PRO A 99 -3.67 -16.98 -1.50
N TRP A 100 -2.89 -18.07 -1.50
CA TRP A 100 -1.43 -18.09 -1.59
C TRP A 100 -0.69 -17.47 -0.38
N GLY A 101 -1.40 -16.98 0.63
CA GLY A 101 -0.82 -16.37 1.81
C GLY A 101 0.15 -17.30 2.55
N GLU A 102 -0.19 -18.59 2.66
CA GLU A 102 0.67 -19.58 3.33
C GLU A 102 2.02 -19.76 2.63
N MET A 103 2.05 -19.72 1.29
CA MET A 103 3.29 -19.87 0.52
C MET A 103 4.23 -18.66 0.66
N TYR A 104 3.67 -17.47 0.85
CA TYR A 104 4.41 -16.21 0.97
C TYR A 104 4.57 -15.74 2.41
N ILE A 105 4.17 -16.56 3.40
CA ILE A 105 4.12 -16.13 4.81
C ILE A 105 5.50 -15.78 5.37
N GLN A 106 6.56 -16.49 5.00
CA GLN A 106 7.90 -16.22 5.53
C GLN A 106 8.44 -14.85 5.07
N PRO A 107 8.51 -14.54 3.74
CA PRO A 107 8.92 -13.21 3.31
C PRO A 107 7.99 -12.10 3.80
N TYR A 108 6.67 -12.36 3.89
CA TYR A 108 5.71 -11.43 4.45
C TYR A 108 6.00 -11.12 5.92
N THR A 109 6.22 -12.16 6.73
CA THR A 109 6.52 -11.98 8.16
C THR A 109 7.73 -11.08 8.37
N GLY A 110 8.84 -11.31 7.66
CA GLY A 110 10.05 -10.50 7.78
C GLY A 110 9.85 -9.07 7.28
N ARG A 111 9.30 -8.92 6.08
CA ARG A 111 9.15 -7.62 5.42
C ARG A 111 8.06 -6.74 6.04
N VAL A 112 6.99 -7.34 6.55
CA VAL A 112 5.82 -6.59 7.03
C VAL A 112 5.70 -6.71 8.55
N LEU A 113 5.44 -7.89 9.12
CA LEU A 113 5.12 -8.02 10.54
C LEU A 113 6.29 -7.66 11.45
N THR A 114 7.46 -8.28 11.23
CA THR A 114 8.66 -8.00 12.04
C THR A 114 9.10 -6.56 11.89
N ARG A 115 9.10 -6.05 10.66
CA ARG A 115 9.45 -4.66 10.40
C ARG A 115 8.48 -3.68 11.08
N ALA A 116 7.17 -3.93 11.04
CA ALA A 116 6.18 -3.10 11.74
C ALA A 116 6.39 -3.14 13.26
N ALA A 117 6.57 -4.35 13.83
CA ALA A 117 6.81 -4.54 15.25
C ALA A 117 8.01 -3.71 15.75
N PHE A 118 9.18 -3.88 15.13
CA PHE A 118 10.38 -3.16 15.57
C PHE A 118 10.42 -1.69 15.15
N THR A 119 9.69 -1.28 14.11
CA THR A 119 9.60 0.13 13.73
C THR A 119 8.68 0.92 14.66
N PHE A 120 7.55 0.33 15.06
CA PHE A 120 6.48 1.01 15.77
C PHE A 120 6.38 0.62 17.24
N GLY A 121 6.56 -0.66 17.60
CA GLY A 121 6.43 -1.14 18.97
C GLY A 121 7.55 -0.70 19.91
N THR A 122 8.65 -0.14 19.38
CA THR A 122 9.67 0.58 20.16
C THR A 122 9.43 2.10 20.23
N ARG A 123 8.42 2.62 19.51
CA ARG A 123 8.11 4.05 19.36
C ARG A 123 6.61 4.30 19.19
N VAL A 124 5.81 3.70 20.05
CA VAL A 124 4.33 3.71 19.97
C VAL A 124 3.77 5.14 19.89
N ALA A 125 4.31 6.07 20.68
CA ALA A 125 3.87 7.47 20.63
C ALA A 125 4.10 8.15 19.28
N ALA A 126 5.23 7.87 18.61
CA ALA A 126 5.50 8.38 17.26
C ALA A 126 4.57 7.73 16.22
N PHE A 127 4.31 6.43 16.35
CA PHE A 127 3.35 5.71 15.52
C PHE A 127 1.95 6.31 15.63
N CYS A 128 1.46 6.57 16.85
CA CYS A 128 0.16 7.22 17.06
C CYS A 128 0.10 8.58 16.37
N LYS A 129 1.08 9.45 16.65
CA LYS A 129 1.12 10.79 16.07
C LYS A 129 1.16 10.79 14.54
N ALA A 130 1.96 9.91 13.94
CA ALA A 130 2.05 9.78 12.49
C ALA A 130 0.73 9.27 11.87
N SER A 131 0.12 8.27 12.49
CA SER A 131 -1.16 7.70 12.04
C SER A 131 -2.29 8.73 12.09
N GLU A 132 -2.38 9.49 13.18
CA GLU A 132 -3.36 10.57 13.35
C GLU A 132 -3.13 11.70 12.32
N LYS A 133 -1.88 12.09 12.09
CA LYS A 133 -1.52 13.06 11.03
C LYS A 133 -1.94 12.61 9.63
N MET A 134 -1.91 11.31 9.36
CA MET A 134 -2.38 10.72 8.10
C MET A 134 -3.90 10.56 8.02
N GLY A 135 -4.65 10.97 9.05
CA GLY A 135 -6.11 10.85 9.09
C GLY A 135 -6.60 9.41 9.30
N ALA A 136 -5.77 8.53 9.87
CA ALA A 136 -6.15 7.15 10.15
C ALA A 136 -7.20 7.08 11.27
N VAL A 137 -8.08 6.08 11.19
CA VAL A 137 -9.10 5.82 12.21
C VAL A 137 -8.50 5.00 13.34
N LYS A 138 -8.52 5.54 14.57
CA LYS A 138 -8.01 4.86 15.75
C LYS A 138 -8.89 3.65 16.11
N LEU A 139 -8.25 2.55 16.50
CA LEU A 139 -8.88 1.28 16.88
C LEU A 139 -8.62 0.97 18.37
N PRO A 140 -9.56 0.27 19.02
CA PRO A 140 -9.43 -0.09 20.45
C PRO A 140 -8.66 -1.41 20.68
N HIS A 141 -7.67 -1.70 19.84
CA HIS A 141 -6.92 -2.98 19.86
C HIS A 141 -5.43 -2.75 19.87
N GLY A 142 -4.69 -3.61 20.58
CA GLY A 142 -3.25 -3.45 20.81
C GLY A 142 -2.98 -2.32 21.80
N ASP A 143 -1.70 -1.98 21.99
CA ASP A 143 -1.32 -0.75 22.71
C ASP A 143 -1.56 0.47 21.81
N ALA A 144 -1.48 0.27 20.48
CA ALA A 144 -1.94 1.21 19.49
C ALA A 144 -2.43 0.48 18.24
N GLY A 145 -3.60 0.91 17.72
CA GLY A 145 -4.19 0.35 16.50
C GLY A 145 -4.78 1.45 15.62
N TYR A 146 -4.56 1.32 14.31
CA TYR A 146 -5.11 2.27 13.33
C TYR A 146 -5.53 1.59 12.04
N GLN A 147 -6.62 2.14 11.44
CA GLN A 147 -7.12 1.74 10.13
C GLN A 147 -6.81 2.82 9.11
N PHE A 148 -6.33 2.39 7.96
CA PHE A 148 -6.00 3.22 6.80
C PHE A 148 -6.78 2.76 5.58
N GLU A 149 -7.12 3.69 4.69
CA GLU A 149 -7.49 3.37 3.31
C GLU A 149 -6.22 3.42 2.45
N LEU A 150 -5.82 2.28 1.89
CA LEU A 150 -4.64 2.20 1.01
C LEU A 150 -4.91 2.89 -0.32
N VAL A 151 -5.88 2.38 -1.06
CA VAL A 151 -6.50 2.97 -2.25
C VAL A 151 -8.02 2.93 -2.06
N PRO A 152 -8.82 3.64 -2.84
CA PRO A 152 -10.27 3.64 -2.68
C PRO A 152 -10.85 2.23 -2.56
N SER A 153 -11.70 2.03 -1.56
CA SER A 153 -12.37 0.76 -1.18
C SER A 153 -11.48 -0.30 -0.50
N TYR A 154 -10.16 -0.16 -0.49
CA TYR A 154 -9.25 -1.14 0.12
C TYR A 154 -8.65 -0.62 1.42
N ARG A 155 -8.91 -1.32 2.52
CA ARG A 155 -8.53 -0.90 3.87
C ARG A 155 -7.55 -1.86 4.51
N MET A 156 -6.66 -1.30 5.31
CA MET A 156 -5.70 -2.05 6.11
C MET A 156 -5.77 -1.59 7.56
N GLN A 157 -5.60 -2.53 8.49
CA GLN A 157 -5.38 -2.22 9.89
C GLN A 157 -3.97 -2.61 10.29
N ILE A 158 -3.37 -1.82 11.16
CA ILE A 158 -2.12 -2.15 11.81
C ILE A 158 -2.31 -2.01 13.33
N LEU A 159 -2.04 -3.10 14.04
CA LEU A 159 -2.10 -3.20 15.48
C LEU A 159 -0.68 -3.40 15.99
N VAL A 160 -0.31 -2.70 17.02
CA VAL A 160 1.05 -2.69 17.58
C VAL A 160 0.98 -2.96 19.07
N TRP A 161 1.88 -3.81 19.55
CA TRP A 161 2.13 -4.06 20.97
C TRP A 161 3.56 -3.64 21.29
N GLU A 162 3.70 -2.82 22.33
CA GLU A 162 4.99 -2.34 22.80
C GLU A 162 5.80 -3.51 23.37
N GLY A 163 7.11 -3.51 23.09
CA GLY A 163 8.01 -4.45 23.73
C GLY A 163 8.38 -4.00 25.13
N ASP A 164 8.66 -4.95 26.02
CA ASP A 164 9.15 -4.74 27.37
C ASP A 164 10.42 -5.58 27.65
N ASP A 165 10.83 -5.67 28.89
CA ASP A 165 12.03 -6.42 29.29
C ASP A 165 11.87 -7.95 29.14
N GLU A 166 10.63 -8.46 29.06
CA GLU A 166 10.31 -9.88 28.95
C GLU A 166 9.91 -10.27 27.53
N PHE A 167 9.24 -9.39 26.79
CA PHE A 167 8.68 -9.68 25.47
C PHE A 167 9.11 -8.66 24.42
N PRO A 168 9.53 -9.14 23.23
CA PRO A 168 9.80 -8.25 22.12
C PRO A 168 8.53 -7.56 21.62
N PRO A 169 8.64 -6.41 20.94
CA PRO A 169 7.49 -5.77 20.33
C PRO A 169 6.84 -6.67 19.28
N ASN A 170 5.54 -6.53 19.12
CA ASN A 170 4.75 -7.30 18.16
C ASN A 170 3.86 -6.40 17.30
N ALA A 171 3.48 -6.88 16.12
CA ALA A 171 2.54 -6.20 15.25
C ALA A 171 1.68 -7.20 14.45
N GLN A 172 0.45 -6.79 14.18
CA GLN A 172 -0.50 -7.47 13.31
C GLN A 172 -0.92 -6.52 12.20
N VAL A 173 -0.97 -7.02 10.96
CA VAL A 173 -1.56 -6.30 9.83
C VAL A 173 -2.75 -7.10 9.31
N LEU A 174 -3.90 -6.43 9.20
CA LEU A 174 -5.12 -6.98 8.67
C LEU A 174 -5.49 -6.24 7.38
N TYR A 175 -6.11 -6.95 6.48
CA TYR A 175 -6.59 -6.47 5.19
C TYR A 175 -8.10 -6.61 5.11
N SER A 176 -8.78 -5.67 4.50
CA SER A 176 -10.19 -5.87 4.14
C SER A 176 -10.31 -7.05 3.17
N ASP A 177 -11.37 -7.85 3.29
CA ASP A 177 -11.52 -9.13 2.58
C ASP A 177 -11.47 -9.02 1.05
N ASN A 178 -11.76 -7.85 0.49
CA ASN A 178 -11.66 -7.59 -0.94
C ASN A 178 -10.22 -7.63 -1.49
N PHE A 179 -9.17 -7.52 -0.65
CA PHE A 179 -7.79 -7.74 -1.07
C PHE A 179 -7.55 -9.13 -1.64
N GLU A 180 -8.32 -10.12 -1.20
CA GLU A 180 -8.23 -11.52 -1.63
C GLU A 180 -8.37 -11.67 -3.15
N THR A 181 -9.25 -10.89 -3.75
CA THR A 181 -9.56 -10.93 -5.19
C THR A 181 -9.09 -9.70 -5.95
N GLY A 182 -8.82 -8.60 -5.25
CA GLY A 182 -8.42 -7.33 -5.83
C GLY A 182 -6.92 -7.20 -6.09
N PHE A 183 -6.10 -7.93 -5.36
CA PHE A 183 -4.64 -7.84 -5.43
C PHE A 183 -3.96 -9.21 -5.48
N ALA A 184 -2.91 -9.32 -6.30
CA ALA A 184 -2.04 -10.49 -6.30
C ALA A 184 -1.28 -10.62 -4.95
N PRO A 185 -0.79 -11.82 -4.58
CA PRO A 185 -0.08 -12.03 -3.32
C PRO A 185 1.12 -11.09 -3.12
N GLU A 186 1.91 -10.87 -4.17
CA GLU A 186 3.04 -9.94 -4.12
C GLU A 186 2.58 -8.50 -3.84
N ASP A 187 1.48 -8.06 -4.46
CA ASP A 187 0.96 -6.70 -4.24
C ASP A 187 0.46 -6.49 -2.82
N ARG A 188 -0.05 -7.54 -2.17
CA ARG A 188 -0.45 -7.48 -0.75
C ARG A 188 0.77 -7.31 0.16
N VAL A 189 1.91 -7.95 -0.17
CA VAL A 189 3.18 -7.73 0.55
C VAL A 189 3.65 -6.30 0.34
N VAL A 190 3.63 -5.81 -0.91
CA VAL A 190 4.02 -4.43 -1.26
C VAL A 190 3.10 -3.42 -0.58
N ALA A 191 1.80 -3.68 -0.50
CA ALA A 191 0.85 -2.84 0.23
C ALA A 191 1.23 -2.68 1.72
N GLY A 192 1.65 -3.77 2.37
CA GLY A 192 2.20 -3.73 3.73
C GLY A 192 3.47 -2.88 3.84
N ASP A 193 4.41 -3.06 2.91
CA ASP A 193 5.64 -2.26 2.84
C ASP A 193 5.35 -0.76 2.63
N ILE A 194 4.41 -0.42 1.74
CA ILE A 194 3.99 0.96 1.47
C ILE A 194 3.41 1.59 2.73
N LEU A 195 2.48 0.89 3.40
CA LEU A 195 1.85 1.38 4.63
C LEU A 195 2.90 1.69 5.70
N ILE A 196 3.79 0.74 6.01
CA ILE A 196 4.83 0.90 7.03
C ILE A 196 5.79 2.05 6.67
N SER A 197 6.23 2.11 5.42
CA SER A 197 7.16 3.14 4.95
C SER A 197 6.53 4.53 5.03
N THR A 198 5.25 4.65 4.65
CA THR A 198 4.53 5.93 4.67
C THR A 198 4.29 6.40 6.10
N ILE A 199 3.88 5.52 7.02
CA ILE A 199 3.74 5.87 8.44
C ILE A 199 5.08 6.33 9.01
N LYS A 200 6.16 5.57 8.75
CA LYS A 200 7.51 5.91 9.24
C LYS A 200 8.01 7.26 8.69
N ALA A 201 7.69 7.61 7.46
CA ALA A 201 8.06 8.90 6.86
C ALA A 201 7.32 10.09 7.49
N ASN A 202 6.30 9.85 8.30
CA ASN A 202 5.53 10.86 9.04
C ASN A 202 5.92 10.98 10.53
N PHE A 203 7.00 10.33 10.97
CA PHE A 203 7.53 10.40 12.35
C PHE A 203 8.06 11.78 12.72
#